data_742725274bdec8a915d5c0b8f103f0b2
#
_entry.id   742725274bdec8a915d5c0b8f103f0b2
#
_cell.length_a   1.000
_cell.length_b   1.000
_cell.length_c   1.000
_cell.angle_alpha   90.00
_cell.angle_beta   90.00
_cell.angle_gamma   90.00
#
_symmetry.space_group_name_H-M   'P 1'
#
loop_
_entity.id
_entity.type
_entity.pdbx_description
1 polymer ?
#
loop_
_entity_poly.entity_id
_entity_poly.type
_entity_poly.pdbx_seq_one_letter_code
_entity_poly.pdbx_strand_id
1 'polypeptide(L)'
;MEELTSCKTAIENCKVSGTFAIAHLYKEEKAMDMHIHDCYEIYFSISGGKQFLIDNRFYDFKPGDIFFINQYESHYLSQIDNVTHERIILSIHPDYLKQLSTVFTDLDYCFSCRSTGFGHQLSLSSEEQKRFLYYIHRFSESAPFGQDLLDQAYFTELMVYLNHLFLLRCSRDFRFQSDQAVLSVTAEAPAFRHGQIDEILSYINQHLTEELTIAALAENFFISVSYLCRIFKESTGTTINKYITARRITLAKSLLSEGYSVSDTCQRCGFQDYSNFLKAFTKAVGISPKKYSQFSLQG
;
A
#
# COMPACT_ATOMS: atom_id res chain seq x y z
N MET A 1 -11.10 21.23 -1.31
CA MET A 1 -11.10 19.76 -1.50
C MET A 1 -12.46 19.24 -1.07
N GLU A 2 -13.14 18.43 -1.88
CA GLU A 2 -14.41 17.82 -1.46
C GLU A 2 -14.17 16.90 -0.25
N GLU A 3 -15.06 16.98 0.73
CA GLU A 3 -15.00 16.13 1.92
C GLU A 3 -15.34 14.68 1.53
N LEU A 4 -14.34 13.83 1.42
CA LEU A 4 -14.53 12.44 1.04
C LEU A 4 -15.08 11.63 2.21
N THR A 5 -16.18 10.92 1.97
CA THR A 5 -16.97 10.24 3.00
C THR A 5 -16.59 8.79 3.22
N SER A 6 -15.66 8.25 2.44
CA SER A 6 -15.21 6.86 2.59
C SER A 6 -13.79 6.63 2.03
N CYS A 7 -13.10 5.62 2.54
CA CYS A 7 -11.83 5.13 2.01
C CYS A 7 -11.97 4.74 0.52
N LYS A 8 -13.06 4.07 0.16
CA LYS A 8 -13.31 3.66 -1.24
C LYS A 8 -13.35 4.87 -2.18
N THR A 9 -14.05 5.93 -1.82
CA THR A 9 -14.12 7.17 -2.61
C THR A 9 -12.75 7.83 -2.74
N ALA A 10 -11.94 7.82 -1.67
CA ALA A 10 -10.57 8.35 -1.72
C ALA A 10 -9.68 7.56 -2.71
N ILE A 11 -9.76 6.23 -2.69
CA ILE A 11 -9.04 5.37 -3.62
C ILE A 11 -9.48 5.64 -5.07
N GLU A 12 -10.79 5.75 -5.33
CA GLU A 12 -11.33 6.04 -6.66
C GLU A 12 -10.87 7.42 -7.17
N ASN A 13 -10.93 8.45 -6.34
CA ASN A 13 -10.46 9.79 -6.70
C ASN A 13 -8.95 9.81 -6.93
N CYS A 14 -8.16 9.13 -6.12
CA CYS A 14 -6.73 8.97 -6.32
C CYS A 14 -6.39 8.35 -7.68
N LYS A 15 -7.14 7.32 -8.10
CA LYS A 15 -6.96 6.66 -9.40
C LYS A 15 -7.34 7.57 -10.57
N VAL A 16 -8.43 8.29 -10.44
CA VAL A 16 -8.91 9.20 -11.50
C VAL A 16 -7.96 10.41 -11.65
N SER A 17 -7.51 10.99 -10.55
CA SER A 17 -6.59 12.14 -10.58
C SER A 17 -5.16 11.74 -10.98
N GLY A 18 -4.75 10.48 -10.72
CA GLY A 18 -3.37 10.03 -10.88
C GLY A 18 -2.40 10.65 -9.88
N THR A 19 -2.90 11.28 -8.80
CA THR A 19 -2.11 11.98 -7.78
C THR A 19 -2.35 11.41 -6.39
N PHE A 20 -3.06 12.11 -5.54
CA PHE A 20 -3.44 11.66 -4.20
C PHE A 20 -4.85 12.13 -3.85
N ALA A 21 -5.45 11.48 -2.87
CA ALA A 21 -6.72 11.89 -2.30
C ALA A 21 -6.69 11.75 -0.78
N ILE A 22 -7.39 12.64 -0.08
CA ILE A 22 -7.46 12.68 1.37
C ILE A 22 -8.91 12.50 1.81
N ALA A 23 -9.14 11.57 2.74
CA ALA A 23 -10.42 11.40 3.42
C ALA A 23 -10.24 11.61 4.92
N HIS A 24 -11.03 12.48 5.51
CA HIS A 24 -11.15 12.64 6.94
C HIS A 24 -12.45 11.98 7.38
N LEU A 25 -12.37 10.89 8.12
CA LEU A 25 -13.49 10.00 8.39
C LEU A 25 -13.85 10.01 9.87
N TYR A 26 -15.13 10.24 10.11
CA TYR A 26 -15.76 10.17 11.43
C TYR A 26 -16.87 9.12 11.35
N LYS A 27 -16.65 7.90 11.81
CA LYS A 27 -17.73 6.91 11.80
C LYS A 27 -17.64 5.98 13.00
N GLU A 28 -18.82 5.64 13.55
CA GLU A 28 -19.04 4.39 14.23
C GLU A 28 -19.00 3.28 13.17
N GLU A 29 -17.86 2.61 13.03
CA GLU A 29 -17.75 1.47 12.13
C GLU A 29 -17.87 0.18 12.91
N LYS A 30 -18.85 -0.63 12.52
CA LYS A 30 -18.85 -2.07 12.77
C LYS A 30 -17.81 -2.64 11.81
N ALA A 31 -16.72 -3.17 12.32
CA ALA A 31 -15.63 -3.81 11.56
C ALA A 31 -15.51 -3.44 10.07
N MET A 32 -14.36 -2.97 9.66
CA MET A 32 -14.06 -2.72 8.25
C MET A 32 -13.73 -4.06 7.59
N ASP A 33 -14.35 -4.38 6.45
CA ASP A 33 -14.00 -5.58 5.70
C ASP A 33 -12.56 -5.54 5.22
N MET A 34 -11.91 -6.72 5.21
CA MET A 34 -10.57 -6.87 4.66
C MET A 34 -10.58 -6.44 3.20
N HIS A 35 -9.71 -5.49 2.85
CA HIS A 35 -9.60 -5.01 1.49
C HIS A 35 -8.14 -4.89 1.05
N ILE A 36 -7.95 -4.79 -0.27
CA ILE A 36 -6.68 -4.65 -0.96
C ILE A 36 -6.89 -3.61 -2.04
N HIS A 37 -5.94 -2.73 -2.22
CA HIS A 37 -5.95 -1.75 -3.32
C HIS A 37 -4.54 -1.57 -3.91
N ASP A 38 -4.48 -0.91 -5.05
CA ASP A 38 -3.27 -0.66 -5.84
C ASP A 38 -2.64 0.72 -5.61
N CYS A 39 -3.16 1.47 -4.64
CA CYS A 39 -2.57 2.73 -4.16
C CYS A 39 -1.71 2.46 -2.93
N TYR A 40 -0.76 3.34 -2.64
CA TYR A 40 -0.23 3.48 -1.28
C TYR A 40 -1.28 4.11 -0.39
N GLU A 41 -1.27 3.75 0.90
CA GLU A 41 -2.13 4.36 1.88
C GLU A 41 -1.34 4.80 3.12
N ILE A 42 -1.59 6.04 3.55
CA ILE A 42 -1.21 6.51 4.87
C ILE A 42 -2.47 6.58 5.70
N TYR A 43 -2.53 5.79 6.75
CA TYR A 43 -3.61 5.82 7.74
C TYR A 43 -3.12 6.51 9.01
N PHE A 44 -3.70 7.64 9.37
CA PHE A 44 -3.41 8.35 10.61
C PHE A 44 -4.59 8.25 11.56
N SER A 45 -4.33 7.74 12.77
CA SER A 45 -5.33 7.55 13.81
C SER A 45 -5.43 8.77 14.73
N ILE A 46 -6.58 9.44 14.74
CA ILE A 46 -6.85 10.55 15.65
C ILE A 46 -7.40 10.05 16.97
N SER A 47 -8.43 9.20 16.94
CA SER A 47 -9.09 8.70 18.15
C SER A 47 -8.47 7.41 18.74
N GLY A 48 -7.58 6.76 18.01
CA GLY A 48 -7.08 5.43 18.36
C GLY A 48 -8.05 4.31 17.97
N GLY A 49 -7.74 3.11 18.38
CA GLY A 49 -8.52 1.90 18.15
C GLY A 49 -7.91 0.75 18.94
N LYS A 50 -8.42 -0.48 18.72
CA LYS A 50 -7.85 -1.64 19.40
C LYS A 50 -6.79 -2.32 18.54
N GLN A 51 -7.16 -2.78 17.37
CA GLN A 51 -6.31 -3.65 16.61
C GLN A 51 -6.46 -3.48 15.11
N PHE A 52 -5.35 -3.29 14.41
CA PHE A 52 -5.25 -3.20 12.97
C PHE A 52 -4.48 -4.42 12.44
N LEU A 53 -5.06 -5.17 11.53
CA LEU A 53 -4.36 -6.24 10.82
C LEU A 53 -3.88 -5.72 9.48
N ILE A 54 -2.59 -5.82 9.24
CA ILE A 54 -1.96 -5.50 7.95
C ILE A 54 -1.08 -6.69 7.55
N ASP A 55 -1.39 -7.31 6.43
CA ASP A 55 -0.70 -8.46 5.84
C ASP A 55 -0.24 -9.52 6.85
N ASN A 56 -1.11 -10.09 7.65
CA ASN A 56 -0.86 -11.12 8.67
C ASN A 56 -0.13 -10.62 9.95
N ARG A 57 0.02 -9.32 10.16
CA ARG A 57 0.54 -8.75 11.40
C ARG A 57 -0.53 -7.94 12.10
N PHE A 58 -0.73 -8.20 13.39
CA PHE A 58 -1.60 -7.41 14.24
C PHE A 58 -0.82 -6.28 14.89
N TYR A 59 -1.41 -5.10 14.85
CA TYR A 59 -0.89 -3.89 15.48
C TYR A 59 -1.92 -3.37 16.46
N ASP A 60 -1.56 -3.29 17.74
CA ASP A 60 -2.30 -2.47 18.68
C ASP A 60 -1.95 -1.01 18.43
N PHE A 61 -2.94 -0.14 18.34
CA PHE A 61 -2.70 1.25 17.99
C PHE A 61 -3.48 2.23 18.86
N LYS A 62 -2.93 3.42 19.00
CA LYS A 62 -3.41 4.50 19.86
C LYS A 62 -3.54 5.80 19.07
N PRO A 63 -4.14 6.86 19.67
CA PRO A 63 -4.14 8.19 19.06
C PRO A 63 -2.73 8.63 18.69
N GLY A 64 -2.57 9.18 17.49
CA GLY A 64 -1.29 9.65 16.96
C GLY A 64 -0.44 8.59 16.27
N ASP A 65 -0.93 7.36 16.15
CA ASP A 65 -0.25 6.35 15.34
C ASP A 65 -0.56 6.55 13.86
N ILE A 66 0.48 6.41 13.04
CA ILE A 66 0.41 6.47 11.60
C ILE A 66 0.87 5.13 11.02
N PHE A 67 0.19 4.66 9.98
CA PHE A 67 0.51 3.42 9.27
C PHE A 67 0.82 3.72 7.81
N PHE A 68 1.87 3.08 7.31
CA PHE A 68 2.26 3.10 5.90
C PHE A 68 1.90 1.75 5.29
N ILE A 69 0.88 1.73 4.45
CA ILE A 69 0.35 0.52 3.82
C ILE A 69 0.76 0.54 2.35
N ASN A 70 1.49 -0.50 1.94
CA ASN A 70 1.96 -0.64 0.57
C ASN A 70 0.84 -1.13 -0.34
N GLN A 71 1.02 -0.98 -1.64
CA GLN A 71 0.17 -1.58 -2.66
C GLN A 71 -0.05 -3.07 -2.38
N TYR A 72 -1.29 -3.53 -2.52
CA TYR A 72 -1.67 -4.94 -2.39
C TYR A 72 -1.43 -5.58 -1.02
N GLU A 73 -1.09 -4.82 0.00
CA GLU A 73 -1.14 -5.30 1.39
C GLU A 73 -2.59 -5.38 1.85
N SER A 74 -3.01 -6.57 2.26
CA SER A 74 -4.36 -6.75 2.82
C SER A 74 -4.44 -6.12 4.20
N HIS A 75 -5.45 -5.31 4.45
CA HIS A 75 -5.60 -4.66 5.74
C HIS A 75 -7.06 -4.49 6.16
N TYR A 76 -7.30 -4.51 7.47
CA TYR A 76 -8.59 -4.22 8.07
C TYR A 76 -8.48 -3.93 9.57
N LEU A 77 -9.44 -3.19 10.11
CA LEU A 77 -9.60 -3.02 11.55
C LEU A 77 -10.31 -4.25 12.13
N SER A 78 -9.61 -5.05 12.94
CA SER A 78 -10.10 -6.33 13.43
C SER A 78 -10.99 -6.23 14.66
N GLN A 79 -10.76 -5.20 15.47
CA GLN A 79 -11.56 -4.90 16.65
C GLN A 79 -11.81 -3.39 16.72
N ILE A 80 -13.08 -3.02 16.69
CA ILE A 80 -13.55 -1.66 16.83
C ILE A 80 -14.39 -1.63 18.10
N ASP A 81 -14.06 -0.69 19.00
CA ASP A 81 -14.93 -0.36 20.12
C ASP A 81 -16.16 0.38 19.57
N ASN A 82 -17.27 0.38 20.29
CA ASN A 82 -18.49 1.17 19.96
C ASN A 82 -18.26 2.69 20.09
N VAL A 83 -17.07 3.15 19.73
CA VAL A 83 -16.62 4.55 19.82
C VAL A 83 -16.43 5.09 18.41
N THR A 84 -16.73 6.36 18.23
CA THR A 84 -16.46 7.06 16.97
C THR A 84 -14.97 7.00 16.63
N HIS A 85 -14.63 6.37 15.51
CA HIS A 85 -13.28 6.30 15.02
C HIS A 85 -12.98 7.47 14.08
N GLU A 86 -12.23 8.43 14.59
CA GLU A 86 -11.73 9.53 13.80
C GLU A 86 -10.36 9.19 13.23
N ARG A 87 -10.23 9.31 11.90
CA ARG A 87 -9.01 8.98 11.17
C ARG A 87 -8.86 9.79 9.90
N ILE A 88 -7.63 9.96 9.47
CA ILE A 88 -7.29 10.56 8.18
C ILE A 88 -6.63 9.49 7.32
N ILE A 89 -7.10 9.36 6.08
CA ILE A 89 -6.56 8.44 5.08
C ILE A 89 -6.06 9.25 3.89
N LEU A 90 -4.79 9.04 3.52
CA LEU A 90 -4.21 9.52 2.27
C LEU A 90 -4.04 8.32 1.35
N SER A 91 -4.79 8.30 0.26
CA SER A 91 -4.56 7.35 -0.85
C SER A 91 -3.67 8.02 -1.88
N ILE A 92 -2.57 7.36 -2.27
CA ILE A 92 -1.51 7.95 -3.10
C ILE A 92 -1.29 7.07 -4.32
N HIS A 93 -1.35 7.69 -5.52
CA HIS A 93 -1.06 6.98 -6.75
C HIS A 93 0.45 6.66 -6.85
N PRO A 94 0.84 5.41 -7.15
CA PRO A 94 2.25 5.02 -7.16
C PRO A 94 3.11 5.84 -8.11
N ASP A 95 2.62 6.07 -9.32
CA ASP A 95 3.35 6.85 -10.32
C ASP A 95 3.56 8.30 -9.90
N TYR A 96 2.66 8.85 -9.06
CA TYR A 96 2.83 10.22 -8.55
C TYR A 96 4.04 10.35 -7.62
N LEU A 97 4.21 9.40 -6.68
CA LEU A 97 5.44 9.38 -5.85
C LEU A 97 6.69 9.21 -6.69
N LYS A 98 6.62 8.35 -7.70
CA LYS A 98 7.74 8.11 -8.61
C LYS A 98 8.11 9.36 -9.42
N GLN A 99 7.12 10.13 -9.88
CA GLN A 99 7.33 11.39 -10.60
C GLN A 99 7.97 12.49 -9.74
N LEU A 100 7.61 12.51 -8.44
CA LEU A 100 8.14 13.48 -7.48
C LEU A 100 9.49 13.06 -6.89
N SER A 101 9.86 11.79 -6.98
CA SER A 101 11.14 11.27 -6.54
C SER A 101 12.28 11.76 -7.44
N THR A 102 13.48 11.82 -6.88
CA THR A 102 14.70 12.22 -7.62
C THR A 102 15.72 11.08 -7.58
N VAL A 103 16.81 11.20 -8.33
CA VAL A 103 17.93 10.24 -8.29
C VAL A 103 18.59 10.13 -6.90
N PHE A 104 18.32 11.08 -5.99
CA PHE A 104 18.89 11.10 -4.64
C PHE A 104 17.85 10.85 -3.55
N THR A 105 16.56 10.97 -3.85
CA THR A 105 15.48 10.91 -2.86
C THR A 105 14.32 10.11 -3.40
N ASP A 106 14.07 8.97 -2.77
CA ASP A 106 12.94 8.11 -3.06
C ASP A 106 11.82 8.40 -2.05
N LEU A 107 10.70 8.93 -2.54
CA LEU A 107 9.58 9.30 -1.68
C LEU A 107 8.68 8.14 -1.28
N ASP A 108 8.84 6.97 -1.91
CA ASP A 108 8.10 5.77 -1.53
C ASP A 108 8.81 4.91 -0.46
N TYR A 109 9.98 5.35 0.02
CA TYR A 109 10.83 4.59 0.92
C TYR A 109 10.09 4.08 2.17
N CYS A 110 9.22 4.88 2.78
CA CYS A 110 8.43 4.47 3.95
C CYS A 110 7.41 3.35 3.64
N PHE A 111 7.07 3.13 2.39
CA PHE A 111 6.21 2.02 1.96
C PHE A 111 7.01 0.80 1.50
N SER A 112 8.12 0.99 0.83
CA SER A 112 8.94 -0.06 0.23
C SER A 112 9.92 -0.69 1.21
N CYS A 113 10.47 0.08 2.15
CA CYS A 113 11.46 -0.41 3.11
C CYS A 113 10.78 -1.22 4.23
N ARG A 114 10.94 -2.53 4.17
CA ARG A 114 10.45 -3.48 5.18
C ARG A 114 11.61 -4.29 5.74
N SER A 115 12.53 -3.61 6.44
CA SER A 115 13.64 -4.28 7.12
C SER A 115 13.14 -5.20 8.25
N THR A 116 13.94 -6.23 8.58
CA THR A 116 13.63 -7.17 9.66
C THR A 116 13.45 -6.41 10.98
N GLY A 117 12.24 -6.46 11.55
CA GLY A 117 11.90 -5.79 12.81
C GLY A 117 11.15 -4.47 12.64
N PHE A 118 11.11 -3.85 11.47
CA PHE A 118 10.33 -2.65 11.22
C PHE A 118 8.95 -2.99 10.66
N GLY A 119 7.91 -2.49 11.32
CA GLY A 119 6.52 -2.70 10.91
C GLY A 119 5.96 -1.56 10.08
N HIS A 120 4.64 -1.58 9.89
CA HIS A 120 3.89 -0.55 9.17
C HIS A 120 3.62 0.69 10.03
N GLN A 121 3.80 0.57 11.36
CA GLN A 121 3.37 1.54 12.37
C GLN A 121 4.48 2.47 12.82
N LEU A 122 4.15 3.74 12.94
CA LEU A 122 4.98 4.77 13.53
C LEU A 122 4.13 5.58 14.52
N SER A 123 4.57 5.67 15.79
CA SER A 123 3.90 6.52 16.79
C SER A 123 4.45 7.93 16.73
N LEU A 124 3.61 8.90 16.42
CA LEU A 124 3.98 10.31 16.35
C LEU A 124 3.90 10.96 17.74
N SER A 125 4.90 11.74 18.11
CA SER A 125 4.84 12.66 19.25
C SER A 125 3.79 13.76 19.02
N SER A 126 3.38 14.45 20.08
CA SER A 126 2.39 15.52 19.97
C SER A 126 2.80 16.64 18.99
N GLU A 127 4.10 16.97 18.91
CA GLU A 127 4.62 17.94 17.95
C GLU A 127 4.58 17.41 16.51
N GLU A 128 4.93 16.13 16.30
CA GLU A 128 4.89 15.49 14.99
C GLU A 128 3.45 15.34 14.47
N GLN A 129 2.49 15.05 15.37
CA GLN A 129 1.06 15.03 15.04
C GLN A 129 0.57 16.42 14.61
N LYS A 130 0.92 17.49 15.34
CA LYS A 130 0.56 18.86 14.95
C LYS A 130 1.11 19.22 13.58
N ARG A 131 2.36 18.83 13.30
CA ARG A 131 2.99 19.07 12.00
C ARG A 131 2.32 18.29 10.88
N PHE A 132 1.98 17.01 11.10
CA PHE A 132 1.20 16.21 10.14
C PHE A 132 -0.16 16.87 9.85
N LEU A 133 -0.91 17.24 10.88
CA LEU A 133 -2.22 17.89 10.75
C LEU A 133 -2.12 19.27 10.09
N TYR A 134 -1.03 19.99 10.27
CA TYR A 134 -0.77 21.24 9.55
C TYR A 134 -0.77 21.02 8.03
N TYR A 135 -0.07 19.99 7.53
CA TYR A 135 -0.09 19.67 6.09
C TYR A 135 -1.49 19.28 5.62
N ILE A 136 -2.20 18.47 6.38
CA ILE A 136 -3.59 18.08 6.05
C ILE A 136 -4.49 19.32 5.92
N HIS A 137 -4.37 20.27 6.84
CA HIS A 137 -5.12 21.51 6.79
C HIS A 137 -4.80 22.36 5.54
N ARG A 138 -3.52 22.41 5.14
CA ARG A 138 -3.09 23.14 3.93
C ARG A 138 -3.78 22.64 2.66
N PHE A 139 -4.04 21.35 2.54
CA PHE A 139 -4.78 20.79 1.41
C PHE A 139 -6.26 21.17 1.40
N SER A 140 -6.81 21.59 2.53
CA SER A 140 -8.20 22.06 2.64
C SER A 140 -8.35 23.52 2.26
N GLU A 141 -7.28 24.30 2.22
CA GLU A 141 -7.28 25.67 1.77
C GLU A 141 -7.40 25.75 0.25
N SER A 142 -8.11 26.73 -0.26
CA SER A 142 -8.29 26.93 -1.69
C SER A 142 -7.67 28.24 -2.11
N ALA A 143 -6.77 28.19 -3.09
CA ALA A 143 -6.19 29.35 -3.72
C ALA A 143 -6.83 29.56 -5.11
N PRO A 144 -7.13 30.80 -5.50
CA PRO A 144 -7.73 31.09 -6.80
C PRO A 144 -6.79 30.82 -7.99
N PHE A 145 -5.50 30.74 -7.73
CA PHE A 145 -4.46 30.53 -8.72
C PHE A 145 -3.36 29.63 -8.20
N GLY A 146 -3.00 28.58 -8.95
CA GLY A 146 -1.88 27.71 -8.66
C GLY A 146 -2.12 26.68 -7.53
N GLN A 147 -3.38 26.34 -7.24
CA GLN A 147 -3.70 25.34 -6.22
C GLN A 147 -3.02 24.00 -6.46
N ASP A 148 -2.98 23.55 -7.71
CA ASP A 148 -2.32 22.33 -8.14
C ASP A 148 -0.82 22.30 -7.79
N LEU A 149 -0.13 23.43 -8.00
CA LEU A 149 1.29 23.59 -7.64
C LEU A 149 1.49 23.65 -6.12
N LEU A 150 0.58 24.31 -5.40
CA LEU A 150 0.63 24.35 -3.94
C LEU A 150 0.40 22.96 -3.35
N ASP A 151 -0.61 22.22 -3.85
CA ASP A 151 -0.89 20.85 -3.42
C ASP A 151 0.31 19.93 -3.67
N GLN A 152 0.95 20.03 -4.82
CA GLN A 152 2.17 19.29 -5.12
C GLN A 152 3.32 19.66 -4.18
N ALA A 153 3.52 20.93 -3.89
CA ALA A 153 4.58 21.39 -3.00
C ALA A 153 4.37 20.90 -1.56
N TYR A 154 3.15 21.05 -1.02
CA TYR A 154 2.81 20.57 0.33
C TYR A 154 2.87 19.05 0.44
N PHE A 155 2.42 18.35 -0.59
CA PHE A 155 2.50 16.89 -0.63
C PHE A 155 3.96 16.40 -0.66
N THR A 156 4.80 17.04 -1.47
CA THR A 156 6.23 16.71 -1.52
C THR A 156 6.89 16.94 -0.17
N GLU A 157 6.63 18.09 0.47
CA GLU A 157 7.16 18.41 1.80
C GLU A 157 6.66 17.41 2.86
N LEU A 158 5.38 17.05 2.83
CA LEU A 158 4.80 16.03 3.73
C LEU A 158 5.51 14.69 3.57
N MET A 159 5.71 14.21 2.32
CA MET A 159 6.36 12.94 2.07
C MET A 159 7.84 12.94 2.46
N VAL A 160 8.56 14.02 2.23
CA VAL A 160 9.93 14.19 2.73
C VAL A 160 9.96 14.13 4.26
N TYR A 161 9.05 14.84 4.92
CA TYR A 161 8.94 14.83 6.38
C TYR A 161 8.64 13.44 6.94
N LEU A 162 7.67 12.72 6.39
CA LEU A 162 7.30 11.38 6.85
C LEU A 162 8.41 10.35 6.61
N ASN A 163 9.06 10.39 5.46
CA ASN A 163 10.22 9.54 5.18
C ASN A 163 11.40 9.84 6.13
N HIS A 164 11.63 11.11 6.46
CA HIS A 164 12.66 11.49 7.44
C HIS A 164 12.36 10.91 8.84
N LEU A 165 11.12 11.02 9.32
CA LEU A 165 10.71 10.42 10.59
C LEU A 165 10.86 8.90 10.58
N PHE A 166 10.48 8.28 9.47
CA PHE A 166 10.61 6.84 9.27
C PHE A 166 12.08 6.39 9.36
N LEU A 167 12.97 7.06 8.62
CA LEU A 167 14.40 6.79 8.63
C LEU A 167 15.06 6.98 10.02
N LEU A 168 14.70 8.04 10.72
CA LEU A 168 15.24 8.30 12.08
C LEU A 168 14.91 7.17 13.06
N ARG A 169 13.75 6.52 12.91
CA ARG A 169 13.32 5.44 13.80
C ARG A 169 13.86 4.10 13.38
N CYS A 170 13.89 3.80 12.09
CA CYS A 170 14.60 2.63 11.57
C CYS A 170 16.06 2.61 11.99
N SER A 171 16.74 3.76 11.95
CA SER A 171 18.17 3.86 12.34
C SER A 171 18.40 3.70 13.84
N ARG A 172 17.45 4.05 14.70
CA ARG A 172 17.56 3.83 16.14
C ARG A 172 17.42 2.37 16.52
N ASP A 173 16.46 1.67 15.92
CA ASP A 173 16.28 0.24 16.17
C ASP A 173 17.47 -0.58 15.68
N PHE A 174 18.10 -0.15 14.59
CA PHE A 174 19.31 -0.79 14.06
C PHE A 174 20.51 -0.64 14.99
N ARG A 175 20.66 0.49 15.68
CA ARG A 175 21.75 0.71 16.67
C ARG A 175 21.56 -0.10 17.95
N PHE A 176 20.33 -0.33 18.40
CA PHE A 176 20.05 -1.16 19.57
C PHE A 176 20.31 -2.66 19.31
N GLN A 177 20.23 -3.11 18.06
CA GLN A 177 20.53 -4.50 17.67
C GLN A 177 22.01 -4.70 17.33
N SER A 178 22.75 -3.66 16.92
CA SER A 178 24.16 -3.75 16.55
C SER A 178 25.13 -3.91 17.73
N ASP A 179 24.70 -3.59 18.96
CA ASP A 179 25.52 -3.84 20.16
C ASP A 179 25.53 -5.32 20.61
N GLN A 180 24.75 -6.20 19.94
CA GLN A 180 24.75 -7.64 20.22
C GLN A 180 25.23 -8.53 19.05
N ALA A 181 25.54 -7.98 17.90
CA ALA A 181 25.99 -8.76 16.74
C ALA A 181 27.12 -8.06 15.98
N VAL A 182 28.32 -8.09 16.53
CA VAL A 182 29.54 -7.91 15.74
C VAL A 182 29.84 -9.25 15.09
N LEU A 183 29.61 -9.39 13.79
CA LEU A 183 30.46 -10.06 12.80
C LEU A 183 29.73 -10.28 11.47
N SER A 184 30.33 -9.65 10.45
CA SER A 184 30.26 -10.04 9.03
C SER A 184 28.91 -10.01 8.30
N VAL A 185 28.66 -8.94 7.52
CA VAL A 185 28.21 -9.06 6.12
C VAL A 185 28.62 -7.78 5.37
N THR A 186 29.33 -7.94 4.30
CA THR A 186 29.63 -6.92 3.29
C THR A 186 28.33 -6.32 2.76
N ALA A 187 28.10 -5.04 3.06
CA ALA A 187 26.92 -4.32 2.62
C ALA A 187 27.07 -3.96 1.14
N GLU A 188 26.35 -4.65 0.28
CA GLU A 188 26.03 -4.13 -1.06
C GLU A 188 25.08 -2.94 -0.91
N ALA A 189 25.35 -1.85 -1.64
CA ALA A 189 24.69 -0.58 -1.48
C ALA A 189 23.16 -0.65 -1.74
N PRO A 190 22.32 0.09 -0.99
CA PRO A 190 20.85 0.06 -1.12
C PRO A 190 20.32 0.40 -2.52
N ALA A 191 21.00 1.27 -3.27
CA ALA A 191 20.59 1.72 -4.59
C ALA A 191 20.55 0.61 -5.66
N PHE A 192 21.42 -0.42 -5.56
CA PHE A 192 21.43 -1.53 -6.51
C PHE A 192 20.24 -2.49 -6.32
N ARG A 193 19.73 -2.60 -5.10
CA ARG A 193 18.60 -3.49 -4.78
C ARG A 193 17.24 -2.94 -5.26
N HIS A 194 17.05 -1.63 -5.25
CA HIS A 194 15.80 -1.00 -5.70
C HIS A 194 15.60 -1.17 -7.22
N GLY A 195 16.63 -0.92 -8.03
CA GLY A 195 16.55 -1.11 -9.48
C GLY A 195 16.17 -2.55 -9.88
N GLN A 196 16.71 -3.55 -9.20
CA GLN A 196 16.42 -4.95 -9.49
C GLN A 196 14.98 -5.35 -9.13
N ILE A 197 14.44 -4.82 -8.03
CA ILE A 197 13.03 -5.08 -7.66
C ILE A 197 12.07 -4.39 -8.61
N ASP A 198 12.35 -3.17 -9.04
CA ASP A 198 11.52 -2.46 -10.01
C ASP A 198 11.45 -3.20 -11.34
N GLU A 199 12.57 -3.77 -11.79
CA GLU A 199 12.61 -4.63 -12.98
C GLU A 199 11.77 -5.90 -12.79
N ILE A 200 11.86 -6.57 -11.64
CA ILE A 200 11.06 -7.76 -11.32
C ILE A 200 9.57 -7.42 -11.27
N LEU A 201 9.18 -6.30 -10.64
CA LEU A 201 7.80 -5.84 -10.57
C LEU A 201 7.27 -5.49 -11.96
N SER A 202 8.07 -4.78 -12.77
CA SER A 202 7.74 -4.46 -14.14
C SER A 202 7.52 -5.71 -14.98
N TYR A 203 8.42 -6.68 -14.88
CA TYR A 203 8.32 -7.96 -15.57
C TYR A 203 7.05 -8.72 -15.17
N ILE A 204 6.78 -8.86 -13.86
CA ILE A 204 5.55 -9.50 -13.37
C ILE A 204 4.31 -8.82 -13.93
N ASN A 205 4.26 -7.48 -13.94
CA ASN A 205 3.11 -6.73 -14.43
C ASN A 205 2.91 -6.88 -15.95
N GLN A 206 3.98 -6.98 -16.73
CA GLN A 206 3.92 -7.18 -18.19
C GLN A 206 3.48 -8.59 -18.54
N HIS A 207 3.86 -9.60 -17.74
CA HIS A 207 3.57 -11.03 -17.97
C HIS A 207 2.46 -11.56 -17.03
N LEU A 208 1.63 -10.70 -16.47
CA LEU A 208 0.66 -11.03 -15.42
C LEU A 208 -0.33 -12.12 -15.84
N THR A 209 -0.70 -12.15 -17.11
CA THR A 209 -1.66 -13.10 -17.70
C THR A 209 -1.05 -14.43 -18.10
N GLU A 210 0.27 -14.53 -18.07
CA GLU A 210 1.03 -15.72 -18.43
C GLU A 210 1.26 -16.64 -17.22
N GLU A 211 1.87 -17.80 -17.45
CA GLU A 211 2.27 -18.68 -16.38
C GLU A 211 3.55 -18.13 -15.70
N LEU A 212 3.35 -17.53 -14.53
CA LEU A 212 4.44 -16.99 -13.71
C LEU A 212 4.74 -17.95 -12.55
N THR A 213 5.91 -18.60 -12.60
CA THR A 213 6.42 -19.37 -11.47
C THR A 213 7.61 -18.64 -10.83
N ILE A 214 7.79 -18.84 -9.51
CA ILE A 214 8.92 -18.24 -8.80
C ILE A 214 10.26 -18.75 -9.37
N ALA A 215 10.31 -20.00 -9.81
CA ALA A 215 11.49 -20.59 -10.42
C ALA A 215 11.85 -19.91 -11.75
N ALA A 216 10.87 -19.72 -12.64
CA ALA A 216 11.07 -19.03 -13.91
C ALA A 216 11.48 -17.56 -13.72
N LEU A 217 10.89 -16.88 -12.72
CA LEU A 217 11.31 -15.52 -12.37
C LEU A 217 12.77 -15.48 -11.88
N ALA A 218 13.16 -16.40 -11.00
CA ALA A 218 14.53 -16.47 -10.49
C ALA A 218 15.53 -16.73 -11.60
N GLU A 219 15.21 -17.62 -12.54
CA GLU A 219 16.02 -17.93 -13.72
C GLU A 219 16.14 -16.71 -14.64
N ASN A 220 15.04 -16.02 -14.93
CA ASN A 220 15.02 -14.84 -15.80
C ASN A 220 15.89 -13.68 -15.27
N PHE A 221 15.98 -13.54 -13.95
CA PHE A 221 16.80 -12.51 -13.31
C PHE A 221 18.18 -13.03 -12.84
N PHE A 222 18.58 -14.24 -13.19
CA PHE A 222 19.85 -14.86 -12.85
C PHE A 222 20.15 -14.86 -11.34
N ILE A 223 19.13 -15.11 -10.52
CA ILE A 223 19.23 -15.15 -9.06
C ILE A 223 18.64 -16.44 -8.50
N SER A 224 19.01 -16.79 -7.27
CA SER A 224 18.41 -17.95 -6.61
C SER A 224 16.96 -17.64 -6.16
N VAL A 225 16.11 -18.69 -6.15
CA VAL A 225 14.72 -18.60 -5.64
C VAL A 225 14.68 -18.02 -4.23
N SER A 226 15.58 -18.47 -3.35
CA SER A 226 15.64 -18.00 -1.96
C SER A 226 15.99 -16.52 -1.88
N TYR A 227 16.96 -16.07 -2.69
CA TYR A 227 17.33 -14.66 -2.76
C TYR A 227 16.19 -13.81 -3.30
N LEU A 228 15.58 -14.23 -4.42
CA LEU A 228 14.42 -13.55 -5.00
C LEU A 228 13.28 -13.39 -4.00
N CYS A 229 12.86 -14.47 -3.34
CA CYS A 229 11.79 -14.42 -2.34
C CYS A 229 12.11 -13.46 -1.18
N ARG A 230 13.38 -13.46 -0.73
CA ARG A 230 13.82 -12.60 0.36
C ARG A 230 13.79 -11.12 -0.04
N ILE A 231 14.49 -10.76 -1.15
CA ILE A 231 14.55 -9.35 -1.58
C ILE A 231 13.16 -8.80 -1.95
N PHE A 232 12.32 -9.63 -2.61
CA PHE A 232 10.97 -9.24 -2.96
C PHE A 232 10.14 -8.94 -1.70
N LYS A 233 10.21 -9.82 -0.69
CA LYS A 233 9.48 -9.62 0.57
C LYS A 233 10.03 -8.45 1.38
N GLU A 234 11.34 -8.24 1.40
CA GLU A 234 11.99 -7.10 2.07
C GLU A 234 11.57 -5.77 1.43
N SER A 235 11.48 -5.72 0.10
CA SER A 235 11.17 -4.49 -0.64
C SER A 235 9.67 -4.20 -0.75
N THR A 236 8.81 -5.23 -0.90
CA THR A 236 7.37 -5.05 -1.15
C THR A 236 6.50 -5.35 0.06
N GLY A 237 7.07 -5.87 1.15
CA GLY A 237 6.32 -6.31 2.33
C GLY A 237 5.51 -7.61 2.13
N THR A 238 5.36 -8.09 0.89
CA THR A 238 4.52 -9.25 0.57
C THR A 238 5.28 -10.36 -0.17
N THR A 239 4.68 -11.53 -0.34
CA THR A 239 5.28 -12.60 -1.15
C THR A 239 4.92 -12.45 -2.62
N ILE A 240 5.79 -12.94 -3.53
CA ILE A 240 5.58 -12.90 -4.98
C ILE A 240 4.21 -13.47 -5.37
N ASN A 241 3.84 -14.64 -4.83
CA ASN A 241 2.55 -15.27 -5.15
C ASN A 241 1.35 -14.44 -4.67
N LYS A 242 1.43 -13.80 -3.51
CA LYS A 242 0.39 -12.89 -3.03
C LYS A 242 0.28 -11.65 -3.91
N TYR A 243 1.42 -11.08 -4.30
CA TYR A 243 1.48 -9.94 -5.21
C TYR A 243 0.83 -10.27 -6.57
N ILE A 244 1.27 -11.36 -7.24
CA ILE A 244 0.69 -11.81 -8.52
C ILE A 244 -0.81 -12.04 -8.38
N THR A 245 -1.24 -12.73 -7.31
CA THR A 245 -2.66 -12.99 -7.05
C THR A 245 -3.45 -11.69 -6.92
N ALA A 246 -2.97 -10.73 -6.14
CA ALA A 246 -3.64 -9.45 -5.93
C ALA A 246 -3.76 -8.67 -7.25
N ARG A 247 -2.70 -8.62 -8.06
CA ARG A 247 -2.72 -7.98 -9.38
C ARG A 247 -3.72 -8.62 -10.33
N ARG A 248 -3.76 -9.96 -10.36
CA ARG A 248 -4.74 -10.71 -11.15
C ARG A 248 -6.18 -10.45 -10.72
N ILE A 249 -6.43 -10.32 -9.42
CA ILE A 249 -7.76 -9.96 -8.90
C ILE A 249 -8.15 -8.53 -9.29
N THR A 250 -7.22 -7.58 -9.28
CA THR A 250 -7.47 -6.22 -9.76
C THR A 250 -7.86 -6.23 -11.24
N LEU A 251 -7.13 -6.95 -12.08
CA LEU A 251 -7.46 -7.12 -13.49
C LEU A 251 -8.83 -7.81 -13.66
N ALA A 252 -9.12 -8.85 -12.86
CA ALA A 252 -10.40 -9.55 -12.90
C ALA A 252 -11.58 -8.63 -12.57
N LYS A 253 -11.43 -7.70 -11.63
CA LYS A 253 -12.46 -6.69 -11.32
C LYS A 253 -12.77 -5.81 -12.54
N SER A 254 -11.74 -5.33 -13.24
CA SER A 254 -11.91 -4.52 -14.45
C SER A 254 -12.67 -5.31 -15.52
N LEU A 255 -12.20 -6.52 -15.85
CA LEU A 255 -12.82 -7.37 -16.86
C LEU A 255 -14.30 -7.70 -16.54
N LEU A 256 -14.61 -7.99 -15.26
CA LEU A 256 -15.99 -8.24 -14.83
C LEU A 256 -16.87 -6.98 -14.94
N SER A 257 -16.32 -5.79 -14.66
CA SER A 257 -17.04 -4.52 -14.83
C SER A 257 -17.25 -4.15 -16.30
N GLU A 258 -16.39 -4.62 -17.20
CA GLU A 258 -16.51 -4.50 -18.65
C GLU A 258 -17.49 -5.52 -19.27
N GLY A 259 -18.05 -6.42 -18.44
CA GLY A 259 -19.07 -7.41 -18.87
C GLY A 259 -18.53 -8.75 -19.34
N TYR A 260 -17.24 -9.03 -19.16
CA TYR A 260 -16.72 -10.38 -19.47
C TYR A 260 -17.34 -11.45 -18.56
N SER A 261 -17.51 -12.65 -19.10
CA SER A 261 -17.98 -13.79 -18.31
C SER A 261 -16.97 -14.15 -17.21
N VAL A 262 -17.43 -14.77 -16.12
CA VAL A 262 -16.56 -15.22 -15.03
C VAL A 262 -15.48 -16.21 -15.52
N SER A 263 -15.83 -17.05 -16.49
CA SER A 263 -14.89 -18.02 -17.08
C SER A 263 -13.84 -17.34 -17.95
N ASP A 264 -14.25 -16.42 -18.82
CA ASP A 264 -13.32 -15.66 -19.66
C ASP A 264 -12.40 -14.79 -18.81
N THR A 265 -12.94 -14.16 -17.75
CA THR A 265 -12.18 -13.38 -16.80
C THR A 265 -11.09 -14.22 -16.13
N CYS A 266 -11.41 -15.42 -15.66
CA CYS A 266 -10.45 -16.33 -15.05
C CYS A 266 -9.24 -16.58 -15.98
N GLN A 267 -9.50 -16.89 -17.25
CA GLN A 267 -8.44 -17.14 -18.24
C GLN A 267 -7.63 -15.88 -18.55
N ARG A 268 -8.35 -14.76 -18.82
CA ARG A 268 -7.71 -13.49 -19.20
C ARG A 268 -6.87 -12.85 -18.11
N CYS A 269 -7.18 -13.10 -16.85
CA CYS A 269 -6.36 -12.60 -15.74
C CYS A 269 -5.27 -13.58 -15.28
N GLY A 270 -5.04 -14.68 -16.02
CA GLY A 270 -3.88 -15.55 -15.84
C GLY A 270 -4.03 -16.63 -14.76
N PHE A 271 -5.24 -16.90 -14.25
CA PHE A 271 -5.47 -18.06 -13.37
C PHE A 271 -5.60 -19.33 -14.21
N GLN A 272 -4.77 -20.32 -13.88
CA GLN A 272 -4.79 -21.64 -14.54
C GLN A 272 -5.93 -22.54 -14.02
N ASP A 273 -6.39 -22.30 -12.78
CA ASP A 273 -7.44 -23.10 -12.14
C ASP A 273 -8.61 -22.22 -11.72
N TYR A 274 -9.79 -22.58 -12.22
CA TYR A 274 -11.03 -21.83 -11.97
C TYR A 274 -11.44 -21.84 -10.49
N SER A 275 -11.24 -22.94 -9.78
CA SER A 275 -11.60 -23.03 -8.35
C SER A 275 -10.67 -22.15 -7.50
N ASN A 276 -9.38 -22.09 -7.84
CA ASN A 276 -8.42 -21.21 -7.20
C ASN A 276 -8.75 -19.72 -7.47
N PHE A 277 -9.16 -19.39 -8.71
CA PHE A 277 -9.67 -18.07 -9.04
C PHE A 277 -10.86 -17.67 -8.16
N LEU A 278 -11.90 -18.52 -8.10
CA LEU A 278 -13.10 -18.23 -7.30
C LEU A 278 -12.76 -18.01 -5.82
N LYS A 279 -11.91 -18.85 -5.25
CA LYS A 279 -11.46 -18.73 -3.85
C LYS A 279 -10.66 -17.45 -3.63
N ALA A 280 -9.69 -17.15 -4.50
CA ALA A 280 -8.85 -15.96 -4.40
C ALA A 280 -9.68 -14.68 -4.55
N PHE A 281 -10.57 -14.63 -5.53
CA PHE A 281 -11.44 -13.49 -5.76
C PHE A 281 -12.40 -13.26 -4.58
N THR A 282 -13.10 -14.30 -4.12
CA THR A 282 -14.04 -14.19 -2.99
C THR A 282 -13.32 -13.78 -1.72
N LYS A 283 -12.11 -14.31 -1.48
CA LYS A 283 -11.28 -13.92 -0.33
C LYS A 283 -10.87 -12.45 -0.39
N ALA A 284 -10.50 -11.94 -1.56
CA ALA A 284 -10.01 -10.58 -1.73
C ALA A 284 -11.13 -9.52 -1.82
N VAL A 285 -12.30 -9.89 -2.35
CA VAL A 285 -13.40 -8.96 -2.65
C VAL A 285 -14.58 -9.09 -1.68
N GLY A 286 -14.63 -10.17 -0.92
CA GLY A 286 -15.73 -10.47 0.02
C GLY A 286 -16.98 -11.09 -0.63
N ILE A 287 -17.13 -11.00 -1.97
CA ILE A 287 -18.25 -11.57 -2.73
C ILE A 287 -17.75 -12.38 -3.93
N SER A 288 -18.59 -13.28 -4.44
CA SER A 288 -18.22 -14.08 -5.61
C SER A 288 -18.08 -13.23 -6.88
N PRO A 289 -17.24 -13.64 -7.86
CA PRO A 289 -17.09 -12.93 -9.14
C PRO A 289 -18.42 -12.70 -9.86
N LYS A 290 -19.34 -13.67 -9.81
CA LYS A 290 -20.67 -13.57 -10.41
C LYS A 290 -21.49 -12.45 -9.75
N LYS A 291 -21.49 -12.35 -8.42
CA LYS A 291 -22.18 -11.27 -7.71
C LYS A 291 -21.53 -9.92 -8.03
N TYR A 292 -20.20 -9.87 -8.05
CA TYR A 292 -19.47 -8.65 -8.37
C TYR A 292 -19.84 -8.11 -9.74
N SER A 293 -19.84 -8.97 -10.79
CA SER A 293 -20.24 -8.60 -12.16
C SER A 293 -21.68 -8.07 -12.21
N GLN A 294 -22.62 -8.69 -11.50
CA GLN A 294 -24.00 -8.22 -11.45
C GLN A 294 -24.15 -6.81 -10.83
N PHE A 295 -23.40 -6.52 -9.78
CA PHE A 295 -23.43 -5.19 -9.15
C PHE A 295 -22.73 -4.11 -9.98
N SER A 296 -21.63 -4.47 -10.67
CA SER A 296 -20.86 -3.52 -11.48
C SER A 296 -21.56 -3.11 -12.77
N LEU A 297 -22.47 -3.93 -13.29
CA LEU A 297 -23.24 -3.66 -14.52
C LEU A 297 -24.56 -2.92 -14.26
N GLN A 298 -24.96 -2.78 -13.00
CA GLN A 298 -26.22 -2.11 -12.61
C GLN A 298 -26.00 -0.68 -12.08
N GLY A 299 -24.79 -0.22 -11.94
CA GLY A 299 -24.39 1.13 -11.55
C GLY A 299 -23.71 1.88 -12.66
#